data_6804d5f22d6b611c484619f9fd888d78
#
_entry.id   6804d5f22d6b611c484619f9fd888d78
#
_cell.length_a   1.000
_cell.length_b   1.000
_cell.length_c   1.000
_cell.angle_alpha   90.00
_cell.angle_beta   90.00
_cell.angle_gamma   90.00
#
_symmetry.space_group_name_H-M   'P 1'
#
loop_
_entity.id
_entity.type
_entity.pdbx_description
1 polymer ?
#
loop_
_entity_poly.entity_id
_entity_poly.type
_entity_poly.pdbx_seq_one_letter_code
_entity_poly.pdbx_strand_id
1 'polypeptide(L)'
;QAARQVDTLFVIPVKEDRSEFSYTERKAMLEAGCRNIGNVIVCEGSDYSISAATFPTYFLKELDEAATTQMSLDLNLCAKRIASALGAKIRFVGNEPFDAMTQRYNELMHEILPLEGISVVEMARLSERDRAISASAVRTALAEGKFSEAAPKVYPTTIPYLLAKLATMAL
;
A
#
# COMPACT_ATOMS: atom_id res chain seq x y z
N GLN A 1 -9.78 -9.91 0.17
CA GLN A 1 -10.57 -9.90 -1.08
C GLN A 1 -9.69 -10.39 -2.25
N ALA A 2 -8.56 -9.75 -2.56
CA ALA A 2 -7.66 -10.12 -3.67
C ALA A 2 -7.23 -11.60 -3.63
N ALA A 3 -6.80 -12.10 -2.46
CA ALA A 3 -6.35 -13.48 -2.28
C ALA A 3 -7.38 -14.55 -2.68
N ARG A 4 -8.68 -14.20 -2.72
CA ARG A 4 -9.74 -15.13 -3.16
C ARG A 4 -9.88 -15.22 -4.69
N GLN A 5 -9.13 -14.42 -5.43
CA GLN A 5 -9.25 -14.30 -6.89
C GLN A 5 -8.04 -14.88 -7.62
N VAL A 6 -7.03 -15.35 -6.88
CA VAL A 6 -5.77 -15.84 -7.44
C VAL A 6 -5.25 -17.05 -6.67
N ASP A 7 -4.42 -17.86 -7.30
CA ASP A 7 -3.76 -19.00 -6.65
C ASP A 7 -2.68 -18.54 -5.67
N THR A 8 -1.97 -17.48 -5.99
CA THR A 8 -0.94 -16.86 -5.13
C THR A 8 -1.05 -15.34 -5.20
N LEU A 9 -1.07 -14.68 -4.05
CA LEU A 9 -1.02 -13.23 -3.92
C LEU A 9 0.30 -12.80 -3.30
N PHE A 10 1.10 -12.06 -4.04
CA PHE A 10 2.29 -11.40 -3.52
C PHE A 10 1.94 -10.03 -2.97
N VAL A 11 2.36 -9.73 -1.74
CA VAL A 11 2.18 -8.42 -1.11
C VAL A 11 3.56 -7.81 -0.89
N ILE A 12 3.82 -6.69 -1.56
CA ILE A 12 5.12 -6.00 -1.52
C ILE A 12 4.92 -4.67 -0.79
N PRO A 13 5.39 -4.54 0.47
CA PRO A 13 5.29 -3.27 1.19
C PRO A 13 6.28 -2.24 0.61
N VAL A 14 5.84 -1.00 0.51
CA VAL A 14 6.72 0.13 0.16
C VAL A 14 7.78 0.28 1.24
N LYS A 15 9.06 0.31 0.86
CA LYS A 15 10.20 0.30 1.81
C LYS A 15 10.49 1.67 2.43
N GLU A 16 10.01 2.74 1.83
CA GLU A 16 10.28 4.11 2.28
C GLU A 16 9.77 4.39 3.71
N ASP A 17 10.64 4.89 4.58
CA ASP A 17 10.35 5.18 5.99
C ASP A 17 9.96 6.65 6.23
N ARG A 18 8.94 7.13 5.51
CA ARG A 18 8.34 8.47 5.70
C ARG A 18 6.98 8.43 6.41
N SER A 19 6.70 7.36 7.14
CA SER A 19 5.44 7.20 7.86
C SER A 19 5.66 7.09 9.38
N GLU A 20 4.58 7.24 10.14
CA GLU A 20 4.54 7.08 11.61
C GLU A 20 5.08 5.71 12.06
N PHE A 21 4.86 4.69 11.24
CA PHE A 21 5.38 3.34 11.45
C PHE A 21 6.53 3.07 10.50
N SER A 22 7.66 2.60 11.02
CA SER A 22 8.81 2.19 10.23
C SER A 22 8.47 1.08 9.23
N TYR A 23 9.32 0.89 8.23
CA TYR A 23 9.17 -0.23 7.29
C TYR A 23 9.06 -1.57 8.01
N THR A 24 9.91 -1.81 9.01
CA THR A 24 9.92 -3.05 9.79
C THR A 24 8.60 -3.28 10.51
N GLU A 25 8.04 -2.24 11.16
CA GLU A 25 6.73 -2.34 11.83
C GLU A 25 5.61 -2.61 10.83
N ARG A 26 5.60 -1.91 9.69
CA ARG A 26 4.59 -2.09 8.63
C ARG A 26 4.64 -3.50 8.03
N LYS A 27 5.84 -4.02 7.77
CA LYS A 27 6.03 -5.39 7.28
C LYS A 27 5.54 -6.41 8.30
N ALA A 28 5.92 -6.26 9.57
CA ALA A 28 5.48 -7.16 10.63
C ALA A 28 3.95 -7.17 10.81
N MET A 29 3.29 -6.00 10.71
CA MET A 29 1.82 -5.91 10.72
C MET A 29 1.19 -6.64 9.53
N LEU A 30 1.76 -6.52 8.32
CA LEU A 30 1.31 -7.24 7.13
C LEU A 30 1.46 -8.75 7.29
N GLU A 31 2.61 -9.22 7.75
CA GLU A 31 2.87 -10.65 8.00
C GLU A 31 1.91 -11.22 9.05
N ALA A 32 1.70 -10.49 10.14
CA ALA A 32 0.73 -10.89 11.16
C ALA A 32 -0.70 -10.95 10.63
N GLY A 33 -1.10 -9.96 9.81
CA GLY A 33 -2.44 -9.90 9.19
C GLY A 33 -2.68 -10.98 8.13
N CYS A 34 -1.63 -11.41 7.44
CA CYS A 34 -1.71 -12.39 6.36
C CYS A 34 -1.47 -13.85 6.82
N ARG A 35 -1.02 -14.06 8.05
CA ARG A 35 -0.58 -15.37 8.57
C ARG A 35 -1.56 -16.52 8.32
N ASN A 36 -2.86 -16.25 8.41
CA ASN A 36 -3.91 -17.25 8.26
C ASN A 36 -4.51 -17.30 6.84
N ILE A 37 -3.86 -16.65 5.87
CA ILE A 37 -4.30 -16.64 4.47
C ILE A 37 -3.29 -17.46 3.66
N GLY A 38 -3.62 -18.73 3.41
CA GLY A 38 -2.65 -19.74 2.93
C GLY A 38 -1.99 -19.45 1.59
N ASN A 39 -2.56 -18.57 0.76
CA ASN A 39 -2.03 -18.22 -0.55
C ASN A 39 -1.47 -16.81 -0.64
N VAL A 40 -1.13 -16.17 0.50
CA VAL A 40 -0.50 -14.85 0.54
C VAL A 40 0.97 -14.99 0.91
N ILE A 41 1.83 -14.36 0.10
CA ILE A 41 3.27 -14.25 0.34
C ILE A 41 3.59 -12.76 0.55
N VAL A 42 4.03 -12.41 1.76
CA VAL A 42 4.54 -11.06 2.03
C VAL A 42 6.03 -11.04 1.65
N CYS A 43 6.34 -10.27 0.62
CA CYS A 43 7.70 -10.13 0.10
C CYS A 43 8.48 -9.05 0.86
N GLU A 44 9.80 -9.02 0.66
CA GLU A 44 10.59 -7.85 1.00
C GLU A 44 10.21 -6.67 0.11
N GLY A 45 10.25 -5.46 0.68
CA GLY A 45 10.14 -4.22 -0.10
C GLY A 45 11.38 -4.01 -0.98
N SER A 46 11.23 -3.20 -2.01
CA SER A 46 12.29 -2.90 -2.96
C SER A 46 12.56 -1.40 -3.00
N ASP A 47 13.82 -1.03 -3.16
CA ASP A 47 14.23 0.36 -3.43
C ASP A 47 13.87 0.81 -4.87
N TYR A 48 13.27 -0.09 -5.65
CA TYR A 48 12.84 0.14 -7.04
C TYR A 48 11.32 0.13 -7.22
N SER A 49 10.54 0.19 -6.14
CA SER A 49 9.06 0.23 -6.20
C SER A 49 8.52 1.29 -5.27
N ILE A 50 7.99 2.36 -5.84
CA ILE A 50 7.47 3.54 -5.12
C ILE A 50 8.49 4.01 -4.08
N SER A 51 9.69 4.33 -4.53
CA SER A 51 10.80 4.76 -3.67
C SER A 51 11.25 6.17 -4.00
N ALA A 52 12.04 6.78 -3.11
CA ALA A 52 12.67 8.07 -3.40
C ALA A 52 13.63 8.01 -4.61
N ALA A 53 14.11 6.83 -5.00
CA ALA A 53 14.98 6.64 -6.16
C ALA A 53 14.20 6.61 -7.49
N THR A 54 13.00 6.01 -7.50
CA THR A 54 12.22 5.82 -8.74
C THR A 54 11.05 6.79 -8.87
N PHE A 55 10.52 7.27 -7.74
CA PHE A 55 9.34 8.13 -7.71
C PHE A 55 9.40 9.15 -6.56
N PRO A 56 10.40 10.07 -6.54
CA PRO A 56 10.57 11.06 -5.47
C PRO A 56 9.37 12.00 -5.33
N THR A 57 8.71 12.41 -6.44
CA THR A 57 7.56 13.32 -6.40
C THR A 57 6.33 12.71 -5.71
N TYR A 58 6.21 11.39 -5.62
CA TYR A 58 5.15 10.72 -4.85
C TYR A 58 5.10 11.20 -3.40
N PHE A 59 6.26 11.40 -2.80
CA PHE A 59 6.39 11.83 -1.41
C PHE A 59 6.26 13.35 -1.23
N LEU A 60 6.46 14.12 -2.29
CA LEU A 60 6.27 15.58 -2.30
C LEU A 60 4.81 15.97 -2.57
N LYS A 61 4.02 15.05 -3.10
CA LYS A 61 2.61 15.27 -3.50
C LYS A 61 2.44 16.35 -4.57
N GLU A 62 3.45 16.55 -5.39
CA GLU A 62 3.46 17.46 -6.52
C GLU A 62 3.10 16.68 -7.79
N LEU A 63 1.94 16.97 -8.36
CA LEU A 63 1.47 16.33 -9.59
C LEU A 63 1.80 17.24 -10.78
N ASP A 64 2.95 17.02 -11.35
CA ASP A 64 3.45 17.72 -12.53
C ASP A 64 3.85 16.72 -13.65
N GLU A 65 4.48 17.22 -14.71
CA GLU A 65 4.97 16.40 -15.81
C GLU A 65 6.10 15.44 -15.37
N ALA A 66 6.95 15.88 -14.43
CA ALA A 66 8.01 15.05 -13.87
C ALA A 66 7.40 13.89 -13.06
N ALA A 67 6.34 14.14 -12.28
CA ALA A 67 5.62 13.10 -11.55
C ALA A 67 5.06 12.03 -12.50
N THR A 68 4.42 12.44 -13.61
CA THR A 68 3.88 11.52 -14.62
C THR A 68 4.99 10.66 -15.24
N THR A 69 6.15 11.24 -15.52
CA THR A 69 7.32 10.50 -16.04
C THR A 69 7.84 9.49 -15.02
N GLN A 70 7.94 9.87 -13.75
CA GLN A 70 8.38 8.98 -12.67
C GLN A 70 7.40 7.85 -12.41
N MET A 71 6.08 8.13 -12.45
CA MET A 71 5.04 7.10 -12.40
C MET A 71 5.22 6.06 -13.51
N SER A 72 5.43 6.53 -14.74
CA SER A 72 5.63 5.65 -15.90
C SER A 72 6.89 4.81 -15.76
N LEU A 73 7.98 5.37 -15.25
CA LEU A 73 9.21 4.63 -14.96
C LEU A 73 8.96 3.54 -13.91
N ASP A 74 8.35 3.89 -12.78
CA ASP A 74 8.06 2.96 -11.69
C ASP A 74 7.15 1.81 -12.17
N LEU A 75 6.10 2.10 -12.94
CA LEU A 75 5.20 1.09 -13.50
C LEU A 75 5.91 0.16 -14.49
N ASN A 76 6.80 0.69 -15.33
CA ASN A 76 7.61 -0.14 -16.23
C ASN A 76 8.60 -1.03 -15.47
N LEU A 77 9.24 -0.52 -14.41
CA LEU A 77 10.09 -1.34 -13.54
C LEU A 77 9.28 -2.43 -12.83
N CYS A 78 8.10 -2.07 -12.31
CA CYS A 78 7.19 -3.03 -11.70
C CYS A 78 6.83 -4.15 -12.69
N ALA A 79 6.39 -3.81 -13.90
CA ALA A 79 5.97 -4.79 -14.91
C ALA A 79 7.13 -5.67 -15.39
N LYS A 80 8.23 -5.05 -15.85
CA LYS A 80 9.31 -5.74 -16.55
C LYS A 80 10.28 -6.46 -15.64
N ARG A 81 10.38 -6.06 -14.38
CA ARG A 81 11.32 -6.65 -13.41
C ARG A 81 10.62 -7.41 -12.31
N ILE A 82 9.72 -6.76 -11.58
CA ILE A 82 9.11 -7.35 -10.38
C ILE A 82 8.04 -8.37 -10.78
N ALA A 83 7.03 -7.96 -11.54
CA ALA A 83 5.94 -8.83 -11.95
C ALA A 83 6.43 -9.99 -12.83
N SER A 84 7.36 -9.73 -13.74
CA SER A 84 8.00 -10.75 -14.58
C SER A 84 8.74 -11.80 -13.73
N ALA A 85 9.53 -11.38 -12.75
CA ALA A 85 10.27 -12.30 -11.86
C ALA A 85 9.34 -13.15 -10.99
N LEU A 86 8.18 -12.60 -10.61
CA LEU A 86 7.16 -13.31 -9.81
C LEU A 86 6.19 -14.12 -10.66
N GLY A 87 6.22 -14.00 -11.99
CA GLY A 87 5.21 -14.56 -12.88
C GLY A 87 3.81 -13.95 -12.69
N ALA A 88 3.72 -12.75 -12.10
CA ALA A 88 2.46 -12.10 -11.79
C ALA A 88 1.76 -11.58 -13.05
N LYS A 89 0.46 -11.84 -13.17
CA LYS A 89 -0.37 -11.45 -14.32
C LYS A 89 -1.50 -10.49 -13.94
N ILE A 90 -1.68 -10.25 -12.64
CA ILE A 90 -2.74 -9.38 -12.13
C ILE A 90 -2.14 -8.42 -11.11
N ARG A 91 -2.44 -7.13 -11.23
CA ARG A 91 -2.17 -6.11 -10.22
C ARG A 91 -3.48 -5.69 -9.56
N PHE A 92 -3.60 -5.89 -8.25
CA PHE A 92 -4.71 -5.38 -7.47
C PHE A 92 -4.37 -3.99 -6.93
N VAL A 93 -5.31 -3.06 -7.04
CA VAL A 93 -5.21 -1.70 -6.50
C VAL A 93 -6.51 -1.32 -5.80
N GLY A 94 -6.43 -0.47 -4.80
CA GLY A 94 -7.62 0.15 -4.22
C GLY A 94 -8.03 1.37 -5.04
N ASN A 95 -9.34 1.63 -5.17
CA ASN A 95 -9.79 2.89 -5.71
C ASN A 95 -9.35 4.06 -4.81
N GLU A 96 -9.04 5.20 -5.41
CA GLU A 96 -8.55 6.38 -4.70
C GLU A 96 -9.34 7.62 -5.09
N PRO A 97 -10.37 7.99 -4.32
CA PRO A 97 -11.21 9.14 -4.64
C PRO A 97 -10.68 10.49 -4.07
N PHE A 98 -9.64 10.48 -3.24
CA PHE A 98 -9.24 11.66 -2.47
C PHE A 98 -7.83 12.18 -2.77
N ASP A 99 -6.89 11.32 -3.13
CA ASP A 99 -5.49 11.68 -3.40
C ASP A 99 -5.24 11.69 -4.91
N ALA A 100 -5.14 12.88 -5.50
CA ALA A 100 -4.97 13.06 -6.94
C ALA A 100 -3.70 12.38 -7.49
N MET A 101 -2.61 12.32 -6.70
CA MET A 101 -1.38 11.64 -7.08
C MET A 101 -1.61 10.13 -7.23
N THR A 102 -2.26 9.52 -6.25
CA THR A 102 -2.58 8.09 -6.27
C THR A 102 -3.63 7.77 -7.34
N GLN A 103 -4.61 8.65 -7.55
CA GLN A 103 -5.59 8.51 -8.63
C GLN A 103 -4.88 8.50 -9.99
N ARG A 104 -4.01 9.47 -10.27
CA ARG A 104 -3.27 9.52 -11.53
C ARG A 104 -2.37 8.30 -11.71
N TYR A 105 -1.74 7.82 -10.64
CA TYR A 105 -0.95 6.59 -10.68
C TYR A 105 -1.81 5.36 -11.02
N ASN A 106 -3.03 5.25 -10.47
CA ASN A 106 -3.97 4.18 -10.83
C ASN A 106 -4.39 4.25 -12.31
N GLU A 107 -4.68 5.45 -12.83
CA GLU A 107 -4.99 5.65 -14.25
C GLU A 107 -3.86 5.14 -15.15
N LEU A 108 -2.62 5.54 -14.86
CA LEU A 108 -1.44 5.09 -15.60
C LEU A 108 -1.21 3.58 -15.49
N MET A 109 -1.55 2.94 -14.37
CA MET A 109 -1.53 1.47 -14.28
C MET A 109 -2.45 0.84 -15.32
N HIS A 110 -3.65 1.36 -15.52
CA HIS A 110 -4.59 0.86 -16.52
C HIS A 110 -4.12 1.11 -17.97
N GLU A 111 -3.28 2.13 -18.19
CA GLU A 111 -2.70 2.42 -19.50
C GLU A 111 -1.48 1.53 -19.80
N ILE A 112 -0.57 1.37 -18.82
CA ILE A 112 0.76 0.79 -19.03
C ILE A 112 0.80 -0.73 -18.81
N LEU A 113 0.22 -1.22 -17.70
CA LEU A 113 0.39 -2.62 -17.33
C LEU A 113 -0.22 -3.62 -18.29
N PRO A 114 -1.38 -3.34 -18.95
CA PRO A 114 -1.94 -4.23 -19.96
C PRO A 114 -1.02 -4.41 -21.18
N LEU A 115 -0.21 -3.41 -21.54
CA LEU A 115 0.77 -3.52 -22.64
C LEU A 115 1.87 -4.55 -22.34
N GLU A 116 2.10 -4.83 -21.06
CA GLU A 116 3.06 -5.84 -20.58
C GLU A 116 2.36 -7.15 -20.16
N GLY A 117 1.08 -7.32 -20.53
CA GLY A 117 0.30 -8.53 -20.26
C GLY A 117 -0.14 -8.68 -18.79
N ILE A 118 -0.25 -7.58 -18.06
CA ILE A 118 -0.68 -7.56 -16.65
C ILE A 118 -2.04 -6.87 -16.57
N SER A 119 -3.07 -7.60 -16.13
CA SER A 119 -4.40 -7.04 -15.87
C SER A 119 -4.40 -6.21 -14.59
N VAL A 120 -5.09 -5.07 -14.59
CA VAL A 120 -5.30 -4.26 -13.39
C VAL A 120 -6.72 -4.48 -12.88
N VAL A 121 -6.84 -4.83 -11.60
CA VAL A 121 -8.13 -5.03 -10.94
C VAL A 121 -8.28 -4.00 -9.83
N GLU A 122 -9.16 -3.05 -10.04
CA GLU A 122 -9.48 -2.03 -9.04
C GLU A 122 -10.51 -2.57 -8.05
N MET A 123 -10.21 -2.42 -6.77
CA MET A 123 -11.03 -2.91 -5.67
C MET A 123 -11.64 -1.75 -4.89
N ALA A 124 -12.93 -1.83 -4.61
CA ALA A 124 -13.58 -0.85 -3.75
C ALA A 124 -12.95 -0.86 -2.35
N ARG A 125 -12.73 0.34 -1.79
CA ARG A 125 -12.27 0.49 -0.41
C ARG A 125 -13.30 -0.04 0.58
N LEU A 126 -12.80 -0.63 1.65
CA LEU A 126 -13.65 -0.94 2.80
C LEU A 126 -14.11 0.36 3.45
N SER A 127 -15.37 0.43 3.77
CA SER A 127 -15.98 1.57 4.47
C SER A 127 -16.62 1.11 5.77
N GLU A 128 -16.59 2.00 6.76
CA GLU A 128 -17.33 1.87 8.00
C GLU A 128 -18.25 3.10 8.12
N ARG A 129 -19.57 2.87 8.24
CA ARG A 129 -20.59 3.94 8.33
C ARG A 129 -20.42 5.00 7.24
N ASP A 130 -20.34 4.56 5.99
CA ASP A 130 -20.18 5.39 4.78
C ASP A 130 -18.88 6.22 4.70
N ARG A 131 -17.91 5.96 5.57
CA ARG A 131 -16.57 6.55 5.53
C ARG A 131 -15.53 5.51 5.19
N ALA A 132 -14.70 5.81 4.19
CA ALA A 132 -13.59 4.93 3.82
C ALA A 132 -12.62 4.76 5.01
N ILE A 133 -12.28 3.50 5.32
CA ILE A 133 -11.22 3.20 6.29
C ILE A 133 -9.90 3.65 5.67
N SER A 134 -9.18 4.54 6.34
CA SER A 134 -7.89 5.04 5.87
C SER A 134 -6.82 4.95 6.95
N ALA A 135 -5.58 4.69 6.53
CA ALA A 135 -4.44 4.71 7.43
C ALA A 135 -4.22 6.10 8.08
N SER A 136 -4.56 7.18 7.37
CA SER A 136 -4.50 8.54 7.91
C SER A 136 -5.44 8.72 9.10
N ALA A 137 -6.69 8.25 8.99
CA ALA A 137 -7.65 8.33 10.10
C ALA A 137 -7.18 7.54 11.34
N VAL A 138 -6.53 6.38 11.15
CA VAL A 138 -5.93 5.61 12.25
C VAL A 138 -4.78 6.39 12.89
N ARG A 139 -3.87 6.95 12.09
CA ARG A 139 -2.73 7.73 12.62
C ARG A 139 -3.17 8.98 13.37
N THR A 140 -4.16 9.72 12.85
CA THR A 140 -4.72 10.89 13.53
C THR A 140 -5.32 10.50 14.89
N ALA A 141 -6.13 9.45 14.95
CA ALA A 141 -6.70 8.97 16.19
C ALA A 141 -5.63 8.55 17.22
N LEU A 142 -4.54 7.92 16.77
CA LEU A 142 -3.41 7.57 17.64
C LEU A 142 -2.68 8.81 18.17
N ALA A 143 -2.38 9.78 17.31
CA ALA A 143 -1.72 11.03 17.70
C ALA A 143 -2.55 11.82 18.74
N GLU A 144 -3.88 11.71 18.67
CA GLU A 144 -4.81 12.31 19.63
C GLU A 144 -5.06 11.44 20.88
N GLY A 145 -4.39 10.31 21.03
CA GLY A 145 -4.59 9.36 22.12
C GLY A 145 -5.93 8.61 22.09
N LYS A 146 -6.66 8.69 20.97
CA LYS A 146 -8.01 8.10 20.81
C LYS A 146 -7.94 6.65 20.31
N PHE A 147 -7.35 5.77 21.11
CA PHE A 147 -7.20 4.35 20.74
C PHE A 147 -8.53 3.67 20.40
N SER A 148 -9.60 4.00 21.13
CA SER A 148 -10.94 3.44 20.88
C SER A 148 -11.50 3.77 19.50
N GLU A 149 -11.05 4.84 18.87
CA GLU A 149 -11.42 5.21 17.50
C GLU A 149 -10.51 4.57 16.45
N ALA A 150 -9.26 4.26 16.80
CA ALA A 150 -8.28 3.61 15.92
C ALA A 150 -8.50 2.09 15.83
N ALA A 151 -8.70 1.42 16.95
CA ALA A 151 -8.77 -0.03 17.06
C ALA A 151 -9.82 -0.71 16.14
N PRO A 152 -11.06 -0.18 16.00
CA PRO A 152 -12.05 -0.79 15.10
C PRO A 152 -11.68 -0.71 13.61
N LYS A 153 -10.78 0.20 13.23
CA LYS A 153 -10.37 0.44 11.84
C LYS A 153 -9.21 -0.43 11.37
N VAL A 154 -8.65 -1.25 12.24
CA VAL A 154 -7.52 -2.11 11.93
C VAL A 154 -7.85 -3.58 12.14
N TYR A 155 -7.05 -4.44 11.53
CA TYR A 155 -7.16 -5.87 11.78
C TYR A 155 -6.73 -6.19 13.23
N PRO A 156 -7.35 -7.16 13.93
CA PRO A 156 -7.02 -7.48 15.32
C PRO A 156 -5.52 -7.74 15.56
N THR A 157 -4.84 -8.34 14.59
CA THR A 157 -3.39 -8.60 14.65
C THR A 157 -2.52 -7.32 14.63
N THR A 158 -3.09 -6.18 14.24
CA THR A 158 -2.40 -4.87 14.24
C THR A 158 -2.48 -4.19 15.61
N ILE A 159 -3.46 -4.53 16.45
CA ILE A 159 -3.71 -3.89 17.75
C ILE A 159 -2.46 -3.85 18.65
N PRO A 160 -1.68 -4.93 18.83
CA PRO A 160 -0.48 -4.89 19.66
C PRO A 160 0.54 -3.84 19.20
N TYR A 161 0.67 -3.62 17.90
CA TYR A 161 1.59 -2.60 17.35
C TYR A 161 1.09 -1.18 17.62
N LEU A 162 -0.23 -0.94 17.57
CA LEU A 162 -0.81 0.35 17.94
C LEU A 162 -0.60 0.67 19.41
N LEU A 163 -0.76 -0.32 20.28
CA LEU A 163 -0.53 -0.15 21.74
C LEU A 163 0.94 0.13 22.03
N ALA A 164 1.86 -0.59 21.41
CA ALA A 164 3.30 -0.35 21.53
C ALA A 164 3.67 1.07 21.09
N LYS A 165 3.09 1.55 19.99
CA LYS A 165 3.32 2.91 19.49
C LYS A 165 2.83 3.96 20.46
N LEU A 166 1.63 3.81 20.99
CA LEU A 166 1.09 4.74 22.00
C LEU A 166 1.97 4.79 23.26
N ALA A 167 2.50 3.67 23.71
CA ALA A 167 3.40 3.63 24.86
C ALA A 167 4.68 4.44 24.61
N THR A 168 5.20 4.46 23.37
CA THR A 168 6.39 5.27 23.02
C THR A 168 6.09 6.75 22.81
N MET A 169 4.85 7.12 22.48
CA MET A 169 4.43 8.52 22.30
C MET A 169 4.10 9.21 23.64
N ALA A 170 3.88 8.44 24.70
CA ALA A 170 3.56 8.94 26.04
C ALA A 170 4.80 9.25 26.91
N LEU A 171 6.00 8.99 26.41
CA LEU A 171 7.30 9.26 27.05
C LEU A 171 7.93 10.53 26.46
#